data_52ead5730dea32f78a819c8e2c317c4a
#
_entry.id   52ead5730dea32f78a819c8e2c317c4a
#
_cell.length_a   1.000
_cell.length_b   1.000
_cell.length_c   1.000
_cell.angle_alpha   90.00
_cell.angle_beta   90.00
_cell.angle_gamma   90.00
#
_symmetry.space_group_name_H-M   'P 1'
#
loop_
_entity.id
_entity.type
_entity.pdbx_description
1 polymer ?
#
loop_
_entity_poly.entity_id
_entity_poly.type
_entity_poly.pdbx_seq_one_letter_code
_entity_poly.pdbx_strand_id
1 'polypeptide(L)'
;MSTESTSAIVRNQVDLLDFIDWTGVECLNQNTTHPYPNALKQGYREDEGLNLESDADEQLLIYIPFTQVIKLHSIVIKGPEEEGPQTVKLYTNREHMGFSNVSDFPASDTLALTPENLKGKPVILKYVKFQNVRSLTIFIEDNQSGSDITKVHKIILQGTTVETTDMKGLKKIEDH
;
A
#
# COMPACT_ATOMS: atom_id res chain seq x y z
N MET A 1 -28.03 7.94 -3.10
CA MET A 1 -27.68 7.05 -2.00
C MET A 1 -26.17 6.86 -1.98
N SER A 2 -25.52 7.56 -1.10
CA SER A 2 -24.06 7.47 -1.05
C SER A 2 -23.60 6.07 -0.64
N THR A 3 -24.38 5.38 0.18
CA THR A 3 -24.02 4.03 0.62
C THR A 3 -23.99 3.07 -0.56
N GLU A 4 -24.96 3.15 -1.44
CA GLU A 4 -24.99 2.29 -2.61
C GLU A 4 -23.85 2.60 -3.56
N SER A 5 -23.57 3.88 -3.75
CA SER A 5 -22.47 4.29 -4.62
C SER A 5 -21.14 3.78 -4.07
N THR A 6 -20.95 3.89 -2.76
CA THR A 6 -19.74 3.42 -2.12
C THR A 6 -19.59 1.91 -2.27
N SER A 7 -20.70 1.17 -2.08
CA SER A 7 -20.66 -0.26 -2.24
C SER A 7 -20.32 -0.68 -3.67
N ALA A 8 -20.89 0.03 -4.66
CA ALA A 8 -20.61 -0.26 -6.05
C ALA A 8 -19.13 -0.02 -6.37
N ILE A 9 -18.57 1.07 -5.85
CA ILE A 9 -17.16 1.38 -6.07
C ILE A 9 -16.30 0.30 -5.42
N VAL A 10 -16.63 -0.08 -4.20
CA VAL A 10 -15.84 -1.09 -3.49
C VAL A 10 -15.88 -2.43 -4.20
N ARG A 11 -17.06 -2.79 -4.75
CA ARG A 11 -17.16 -4.07 -5.45
C ARG A 11 -16.31 -4.15 -6.71
N ASN A 12 -15.99 -3.00 -7.31
CA ASN A 12 -15.15 -2.96 -8.50
C ASN A 12 -13.67 -2.98 -8.16
N GLN A 13 -13.32 -2.86 -6.89
CA GLN A 13 -11.93 -2.86 -6.47
C GLN A 13 -11.53 -4.26 -6.06
N VAL A 14 -10.32 -4.67 -6.42
CA VAL A 14 -9.81 -5.99 -6.06
C VAL A 14 -8.53 -5.83 -5.27
N ASP A 15 -8.16 -6.89 -4.55
CA ASP A 15 -6.88 -6.95 -3.86
C ASP A 15 -5.81 -7.10 -4.94
N LEU A 16 -4.87 -6.18 -4.95
CA LEU A 16 -3.84 -6.15 -5.99
C LEU A 16 -2.68 -7.09 -5.72
N LEU A 17 -2.80 -7.96 -4.75
CA LEU A 17 -1.75 -8.91 -4.37
C LEU A 17 -1.25 -9.71 -5.57
N ASP A 18 -2.16 -10.12 -6.43
CA ASP A 18 -1.81 -10.95 -7.58
C ASP A 18 -1.07 -10.17 -8.67
N PHE A 19 -1.04 -8.85 -8.57
CA PHE A 19 -0.38 -8.02 -9.56
C PHE A 19 0.96 -7.47 -9.10
N ILE A 20 1.42 -7.91 -7.93
CA ILE A 20 2.72 -7.50 -7.42
C ILE A 20 3.81 -8.34 -8.07
N ASP A 21 4.86 -7.69 -8.55
CA ASP A 21 6.05 -8.36 -9.04
C ASP A 21 6.96 -8.65 -7.86
N TRP A 22 6.79 -9.83 -7.29
CA TRP A 22 7.46 -10.19 -6.05
C TRP A 22 8.99 -10.22 -6.17
N THR A 23 9.51 -10.40 -7.37
CA THR A 23 10.96 -10.43 -7.55
C THR A 23 11.59 -9.06 -7.35
N GLY A 24 10.80 -8.00 -7.48
CA GLY A 24 11.30 -6.65 -7.32
C GLY A 24 10.94 -5.98 -6.02
N VAL A 25 10.19 -6.65 -5.13
CA VAL A 25 9.80 -6.04 -3.85
C VAL A 25 11.03 -5.91 -2.96
N GLU A 26 11.19 -4.73 -2.34
CA GLU A 26 12.27 -4.47 -1.41
C GLU A 26 11.72 -3.79 -0.17
N CYS A 27 12.35 -4.06 0.96
CA CYS A 27 11.98 -3.41 2.20
C CYS A 27 13.25 -3.03 2.95
N LEU A 28 13.46 -1.74 3.14
CA LEU A 28 14.63 -1.24 3.84
C LEU A 28 14.34 -1.14 5.33
N ASN A 29 15.30 -1.52 6.14
CA ASN A 29 15.25 -1.49 7.60
C ASN A 29 14.29 -2.51 8.19
N GLN A 30 14.00 -3.60 7.46
CA GLN A 30 13.18 -4.66 8.04
C GLN A 30 14.03 -5.57 8.91
N ASN A 31 13.41 -6.07 9.97
CA ASN A 31 14.01 -7.09 10.81
C ASN A 31 14.05 -8.42 10.05
N THR A 32 15.18 -9.11 10.04
CA THR A 32 15.32 -10.31 9.21
C THR A 32 14.42 -11.46 9.65
N THR A 33 14.03 -11.50 10.92
CA THR A 33 13.10 -12.53 11.40
C THR A 33 11.63 -12.10 11.29
N HIS A 34 11.38 -10.82 10.95
CA HIS A 34 10.04 -10.31 10.78
C HIS A 34 9.96 -9.49 9.48
N PRO A 35 10.14 -10.15 8.32
CA PRO A 35 10.27 -9.43 7.04
C PRO A 35 8.93 -9.10 6.40
N TYR A 36 8.98 -8.38 5.27
CA TYR A 36 7.78 -7.87 4.62
C TYR A 36 6.74 -8.94 4.21
N PRO A 37 7.12 -10.19 3.88
CA PRO A 37 6.08 -11.15 3.52
C PRO A 37 5.08 -11.39 4.64
N ASN A 38 5.47 -11.17 5.89
CA ASN A 38 4.53 -11.33 6.99
C ASN A 38 3.36 -10.36 6.88
N ALA A 39 3.57 -9.19 6.29
CA ALA A 39 2.51 -8.19 6.14
C ALA A 39 1.88 -8.22 4.76
N LEU A 40 2.66 -8.52 3.71
CA LEU A 40 2.16 -8.43 2.34
C LEU A 40 1.60 -9.74 1.80
N LYS A 41 2.20 -10.88 2.16
CA LYS A 41 1.82 -12.16 1.57
C LYS A 41 0.84 -12.99 2.38
N GLN A 42 0.34 -12.45 3.46
CA GLN A 42 -0.59 -13.24 4.29
C GLN A 42 -1.88 -13.61 3.56
N GLY A 43 -2.27 -12.80 2.59
CA GLY A 43 -3.49 -13.08 1.87
C GLY A 43 -4.70 -12.97 2.79
N TYR A 44 -5.45 -14.05 2.90
CA TYR A 44 -6.66 -14.05 3.70
C TYR A 44 -6.45 -14.44 5.16
N ARG A 45 -5.24 -14.78 5.52
CA ARG A 45 -4.97 -15.21 6.89
C ARG A 45 -4.93 -14.01 7.82
N GLU A 46 -5.51 -14.19 8.99
CA GLU A 46 -5.48 -13.17 10.05
C GLU A 46 -4.64 -13.70 11.18
N ASP A 47 -3.34 -13.57 11.06
CA ASP A 47 -2.40 -14.07 12.06
C ASP A 47 -1.63 -12.89 12.64
N GLU A 48 -2.08 -12.42 13.79
CA GLU A 48 -1.46 -11.26 14.43
C GLU A 48 -0.10 -11.58 15.04
N GLY A 49 0.27 -12.85 15.05
CA GLY A 49 1.61 -13.24 15.48
C GLY A 49 2.65 -13.00 14.41
N LEU A 50 2.23 -12.77 13.17
CA LEU A 50 3.15 -12.47 12.07
C LEU A 50 3.14 -11.00 11.80
N ASN A 51 4.29 -10.35 11.94
CA ASN A 51 4.45 -8.93 11.73
C ASN A 51 5.64 -8.65 10.83
N LEU A 52 5.54 -7.58 10.06
CA LEU A 52 6.72 -6.89 9.54
C LEU A 52 7.18 -5.96 10.65
N GLU A 53 8.45 -6.00 11.00
CA GLU A 53 8.98 -5.11 12.04
C GLU A 53 10.19 -4.36 11.52
N SER A 54 10.32 -3.11 11.97
CA SER A 54 11.53 -2.35 11.68
C SER A 54 12.68 -2.85 12.58
N ASP A 55 13.91 -2.52 12.19
CA ASP A 55 15.08 -3.07 12.86
C ASP A 55 15.84 -2.02 13.67
N ALA A 56 16.54 -1.12 12.99
CA ALA A 56 17.42 -0.18 13.68
C ALA A 56 16.64 0.97 14.33
N ASP A 57 15.56 1.39 13.71
CA ASP A 57 14.72 2.47 14.23
C ASP A 57 13.27 2.23 13.81
N GLU A 58 12.43 3.25 13.93
CA GLU A 58 11.00 3.12 13.70
C GLU A 58 10.61 3.23 12.22
N GLN A 59 11.53 3.47 11.32
CA GLN A 59 11.21 3.74 9.93
C GLN A 59 11.30 2.51 9.05
N LEU A 60 10.41 2.45 8.04
CA LEU A 60 10.41 1.39 7.05
C LEU A 60 10.17 2.00 5.68
N LEU A 61 10.84 1.48 4.66
CA LEU A 61 10.65 1.91 3.29
C LEU A 61 10.40 0.66 2.45
N ILE A 62 9.19 0.55 1.89
CA ILE A 62 8.78 -0.64 1.13
C ILE A 62 8.55 -0.25 -0.32
N TYR A 63 9.26 -0.92 -1.22
CA TYR A 63 9.11 -0.71 -2.66
C TYR A 63 8.35 -1.88 -3.26
N ILE A 64 7.24 -1.58 -3.94
CA ILE A 64 6.35 -2.60 -4.50
C ILE A 64 6.15 -2.32 -5.99
N PRO A 65 6.82 -3.07 -6.87
CA PRO A 65 6.54 -2.94 -8.30
C PRO A 65 5.38 -3.86 -8.69
N PHE A 66 4.66 -3.47 -9.74
CA PHE A 66 3.53 -4.23 -10.22
C PHE A 66 3.85 -4.86 -11.58
N THR A 67 3.17 -5.96 -11.89
CA THR A 67 3.38 -6.66 -13.17
C THR A 67 2.75 -5.91 -14.33
N GLN A 68 1.85 -4.98 -14.04
CA GLN A 68 1.20 -4.14 -15.05
C GLN A 68 0.77 -2.84 -14.40
N VAL A 69 0.38 -1.87 -15.20
CA VAL A 69 -0.08 -0.58 -14.69
C VAL A 69 -1.42 -0.78 -13.99
N ILE A 70 -1.56 -0.20 -12.81
CA ILE A 70 -2.77 -0.34 -12.01
C ILE A 70 -3.29 1.04 -11.60
N LYS A 71 -4.54 1.06 -11.17
CA LYS A 71 -5.14 2.20 -10.48
C LYS A 71 -5.29 1.81 -9.03
N LEU A 72 -4.71 2.60 -8.16
CA LEU A 72 -4.77 2.31 -6.72
C LEU A 72 -5.88 3.15 -6.10
N HIS A 73 -6.84 2.50 -5.47
CA HIS A 73 -8.00 3.15 -4.89
C HIS A 73 -7.83 3.40 -3.41
N SER A 74 -7.40 2.38 -2.68
CA SER A 74 -7.32 2.48 -1.23
C SER A 74 -6.24 1.56 -0.70
N ILE A 75 -5.85 1.81 0.55
CA ILE A 75 -4.85 1.00 1.21
C ILE A 75 -5.32 0.70 2.63
N VAL A 76 -5.09 -0.53 3.06
CA VAL A 76 -5.33 -0.95 4.44
C VAL A 76 -3.97 -1.27 5.05
N ILE A 77 -3.69 -0.67 6.19
CA ILE A 77 -2.48 -0.98 6.95
C ILE A 77 -2.91 -1.32 8.36
N LYS A 78 -2.79 -2.60 8.72
CA LYS A 78 -3.14 -3.07 10.06
C LYS A 78 -1.90 -3.18 10.92
N GLY A 79 -2.03 -2.89 12.18
CA GLY A 79 -0.92 -2.98 13.10
C GLY A 79 -1.39 -2.87 14.54
N PRO A 80 -0.47 -3.10 15.49
CA PRO A 80 -0.82 -2.96 16.90
C PRO A 80 -1.12 -1.51 17.25
N GLU A 81 -1.80 -1.33 18.35
CA GLU A 81 -2.28 -0.02 18.77
C GLU A 81 -1.14 0.97 19.02
N GLU A 82 -0.04 0.51 19.58
CA GLU A 82 1.07 1.38 19.94
C GLU A 82 2.17 1.42 18.89
N GLU A 83 2.60 0.27 18.41
CA GLU A 83 3.71 0.21 17.45
C GLU A 83 3.26 0.32 16.01
N GLY A 84 1.96 0.35 15.75
CA GLY A 84 1.45 0.47 14.38
C GLY A 84 1.83 1.80 13.76
N PRO A 85 1.93 1.85 12.43
CA PRO A 85 2.33 3.08 11.74
C PRO A 85 1.39 4.24 12.00
N GLN A 86 1.92 5.45 12.03
CA GLN A 86 1.13 6.66 12.15
C GLN A 86 1.23 7.52 10.90
N THR A 87 2.42 8.02 10.60
CA THR A 87 2.63 8.85 9.42
C THR A 87 3.18 7.97 8.31
N VAL A 88 2.47 7.91 7.21
CA VAL A 88 2.85 7.10 6.05
C VAL A 88 2.80 7.97 4.81
N LYS A 89 3.88 7.97 4.04
CA LYS A 89 3.96 8.72 2.79
C LYS A 89 4.04 7.74 1.63
N LEU A 90 3.29 8.04 0.59
CA LEU A 90 3.21 7.18 -0.59
C LEU A 90 3.81 7.91 -1.79
N TYR A 91 4.64 7.19 -2.54
CA TYR A 91 5.28 7.71 -3.74
C TYR A 91 5.00 6.76 -4.88
N THR A 92 4.47 7.28 -5.99
CA THR A 92 4.16 6.46 -7.15
C THR A 92 5.29 6.56 -8.17
N ASN A 93 5.62 5.42 -8.78
CA ASN A 93 6.53 5.35 -9.92
C ASN A 93 7.93 5.89 -9.64
N ARG A 94 8.42 5.69 -8.42
CA ARG A 94 9.77 6.06 -8.02
C ARG A 94 10.58 4.80 -7.79
N GLU A 95 11.61 4.59 -8.58
CA GLU A 95 12.50 3.45 -8.40
C GLU A 95 13.71 3.87 -7.60
N HIS A 96 14.24 2.94 -6.85
CA HIS A 96 15.52 3.12 -6.14
C HIS A 96 15.53 4.25 -5.12
N MET A 97 14.40 4.50 -4.47
CA MET A 97 14.37 5.45 -3.36
C MET A 97 14.99 4.83 -2.11
N GLY A 98 15.80 5.62 -1.42
CA GLY A 98 16.27 5.26 -0.10
C GLY A 98 15.77 6.27 0.92
N PHE A 99 16.11 6.06 2.18
CA PHE A 99 15.69 6.98 3.24
C PHE A 99 16.19 8.40 3.01
N SER A 100 17.34 8.55 2.37
CA SER A 100 17.88 9.87 2.09
C SER A 100 17.09 10.62 1.03
N ASN A 101 16.25 9.93 0.28
CA ASN A 101 15.53 10.55 -0.84
C ASN A 101 14.08 10.95 -0.48
N VAL A 102 13.60 10.57 0.70
CA VAL A 102 12.18 10.79 1.01
C VAL A 102 11.81 12.26 1.10
N SER A 103 12.77 13.12 1.43
CA SER A 103 12.51 14.55 1.46
C SER A 103 12.81 15.23 0.12
N ASP A 104 13.40 14.51 -0.83
CA ASP A 104 13.75 15.08 -2.14
C ASP A 104 12.56 15.11 -3.09
N PHE A 105 11.56 14.28 -2.86
CA PHE A 105 10.39 14.16 -3.75
C PHE A 105 9.12 14.45 -2.98
N PRO A 106 8.15 15.11 -3.63
CA PRO A 106 6.84 15.27 -2.99
C PRO A 106 6.13 13.94 -2.93
N ALA A 107 5.49 13.68 -1.81
CA ALA A 107 4.69 12.46 -1.67
C ALA A 107 3.43 12.57 -2.53
N SER A 108 3.04 11.45 -3.12
CA SER A 108 1.77 11.39 -3.85
C SER A 108 0.59 11.55 -2.89
N ASP A 109 0.75 11.01 -1.70
CA ASP A 109 -0.23 11.19 -0.63
C ASP A 109 0.47 10.99 0.70
N THR A 110 -0.02 11.65 1.74
CA THR A 110 0.48 11.49 3.10
C THR A 110 -0.68 11.08 3.98
N LEU A 111 -0.53 9.96 4.65
CA LEU A 111 -1.59 9.38 5.47
C LEU A 111 -1.26 9.56 6.94
N ALA A 112 -2.27 9.95 7.72
CA ALA A 112 -2.19 9.95 9.18
C ALA A 112 -3.11 8.85 9.67
N LEU A 113 -2.54 7.70 9.99
CA LEU A 113 -3.33 6.54 10.35
C LEU A 113 -3.88 6.67 11.76
N THR A 114 -5.14 6.30 11.91
CA THR A 114 -5.84 6.32 13.19
C THR A 114 -5.92 4.90 13.75
N PRO A 115 -6.29 4.73 15.01
CA PRO A 115 -6.51 3.39 15.55
C PRO A 115 -7.50 2.57 14.74
N GLU A 116 -8.51 3.21 14.16
CA GLU A 116 -9.48 2.50 13.33
C GLU A 116 -8.83 1.97 12.05
N ASN A 117 -7.94 2.76 11.47
CA ASN A 117 -7.21 2.31 10.28
C ASN A 117 -6.39 1.07 10.60
N LEU A 118 -5.74 1.06 11.76
CA LEU A 118 -4.91 -0.07 12.16
C LEU A 118 -5.70 -1.34 12.43
N LYS A 119 -7.00 -1.20 12.62
CA LYS A 119 -7.91 -2.35 12.80
C LYS A 119 -8.49 -2.84 11.49
N GLY A 120 -8.22 -2.15 10.39
CA GLY A 120 -8.65 -2.61 9.08
C GLY A 120 -9.45 -1.62 8.28
N LYS A 121 -9.70 -0.42 8.79
CA LYS A 121 -10.45 0.59 8.02
C LYS A 121 -9.58 1.12 6.89
N PRO A 122 -10.05 1.03 5.63
CA PRO A 122 -9.22 1.48 4.51
C PRO A 122 -9.06 3.00 4.49
N VAL A 123 -7.95 3.44 3.93
CA VAL A 123 -7.72 4.84 3.61
C VAL A 123 -7.94 5.02 2.11
N ILE A 124 -8.84 5.92 1.75
CA ILE A 124 -9.11 6.22 0.35
C ILE A 124 -8.06 7.22 -0.13
N LEU A 125 -7.42 6.91 -1.25
CA LEU A 125 -6.30 7.70 -1.73
C LEU A 125 -6.76 8.79 -2.69
N LYS A 126 -5.90 9.79 -2.92
CA LYS A 126 -6.19 10.88 -3.83
C LYS A 126 -6.26 10.34 -5.25
N TYR A 127 -7.46 10.39 -5.83
CA TYR A 127 -7.75 9.76 -7.11
C TYR A 127 -6.73 10.13 -8.19
N VAL A 128 -6.45 11.42 -8.33
CA VAL A 128 -5.65 11.93 -9.45
C VAL A 128 -4.23 11.36 -9.46
N LYS A 129 -3.68 11.14 -8.29
CA LYS A 129 -2.28 10.73 -8.17
C LYS A 129 -2.05 9.24 -8.36
N PHE A 130 -3.12 8.44 -8.44
CA PHE A 130 -2.99 6.98 -8.38
C PHE A 130 -3.66 6.28 -9.55
N GLN A 131 -3.69 6.94 -10.73
CA GLN A 131 -4.36 6.38 -11.92
C GLN A 131 -3.45 5.54 -12.80
N ASN A 132 -2.15 5.80 -12.78
CA ASN A 132 -1.19 5.06 -13.61
C ASN A 132 -0.02 4.66 -12.75
N VAL A 133 -0.21 3.61 -11.95
CA VAL A 133 0.79 3.22 -10.97
C VAL A 133 1.51 1.97 -11.45
N ARG A 134 2.81 2.08 -11.68
CA ARG A 134 3.68 0.96 -12.03
C ARG A 134 4.40 0.44 -10.82
N SER A 135 4.62 1.29 -9.84
CA SER A 135 5.24 0.90 -8.58
C SER A 135 4.77 1.84 -7.49
N LEU A 136 4.80 1.35 -6.28
CA LEU A 136 4.42 2.13 -5.10
C LEU A 136 5.53 2.01 -4.07
N THR A 137 5.97 3.15 -3.55
CA THR A 137 6.90 3.18 -2.42
C THR A 137 6.14 3.64 -1.20
N ILE A 138 6.17 2.86 -0.15
CA ILE A 138 5.49 3.14 1.11
C ILE A 138 6.57 3.50 2.13
N PHE A 139 6.58 4.75 2.57
CA PHE A 139 7.51 5.20 3.60
C PHE A 139 6.75 5.35 4.91
N ILE A 140 7.08 4.50 5.88
CA ILE A 140 6.51 4.58 7.21
C ILE A 140 7.48 5.39 8.06
N GLU A 141 7.06 6.57 8.43
CA GLU A 141 7.93 7.54 9.08
C GLU A 141 8.00 7.33 10.59
N ASP A 142 6.88 6.99 11.21
CA ASP A 142 6.82 6.83 12.66
C ASP A 142 5.66 5.91 13.03
N ASN A 143 5.43 5.74 14.33
CA ASN A 143 4.33 4.92 14.82
C ASN A 143 3.50 5.70 15.81
N GLN A 144 2.44 5.06 16.32
CA GLN A 144 1.41 5.75 17.12
C GLN A 144 1.94 6.26 18.46
N SER A 145 2.82 5.50 19.09
CA SER A 145 3.24 5.81 20.45
C SER A 145 4.65 6.40 20.55
N GLY A 146 5.35 6.51 19.42
CA GLY A 146 6.75 6.93 19.47
C GLY A 146 7.67 5.82 19.92
N SER A 147 7.26 4.57 19.72
CA SER A 147 8.09 3.42 20.05
C SER A 147 9.30 3.33 19.13
N ASP A 148 10.35 2.67 19.62
CA ASP A 148 11.59 2.53 18.83
C ASP A 148 11.41 1.65 17.61
N ILE A 149 10.48 0.71 17.65
CA ILE A 149 10.25 -0.26 16.58
C ILE A 149 8.80 -0.15 16.11
N THR A 150 8.60 -0.14 14.80
CA THR A 150 7.28 -0.13 14.18
C THR A 150 6.91 -1.54 13.75
N LYS A 151 5.66 -1.92 13.96
CA LYS A 151 5.14 -3.24 13.61
C LYS A 151 3.93 -3.10 12.70
N VAL A 152 3.90 -3.93 11.66
CA VAL A 152 2.80 -3.93 10.68
C VAL A 152 2.28 -5.35 10.55
N HIS A 153 0.99 -5.54 10.83
CA HIS A 153 0.36 -6.86 10.69
C HIS A 153 0.05 -7.19 9.24
N LYS A 154 -0.47 -6.21 8.49
CA LYS A 154 -0.99 -6.49 7.16
C LYS A 154 -1.06 -5.21 6.33
N ILE A 155 -0.72 -5.34 5.05
CA ILE A 155 -0.87 -4.27 4.08
C ILE A 155 -1.70 -4.81 2.92
N ILE A 156 -2.82 -4.16 2.61
CA ILE A 156 -3.69 -4.55 1.51
C ILE A 156 -3.81 -3.37 0.56
N LEU A 157 -3.55 -3.63 -0.71
CA LEU A 157 -3.67 -2.62 -1.77
C LEU A 157 -4.88 -2.98 -2.61
N GLN A 158 -5.82 -2.04 -2.75
CA GLN A 158 -7.06 -2.29 -3.48
C GLN A 158 -7.17 -1.33 -4.66
N GLY A 159 -7.58 -1.88 -5.80
CA GLY A 159 -7.69 -1.08 -7.00
C GLY A 159 -8.09 -1.93 -8.18
N THR A 160 -7.75 -1.45 -9.38
CA THR A 160 -8.08 -2.15 -10.61
C THR A 160 -6.90 -2.05 -11.58
N THR A 161 -6.96 -2.84 -12.64
CA THR A 161 -5.96 -2.73 -13.69
C THR A 161 -6.43 -1.73 -14.73
N VAL A 162 -5.49 -0.96 -15.25
CA VAL A 162 -5.80 0.05 -16.27
C VAL A 162 -6.02 -0.61 -17.62
N GLU A 163 -5.16 -1.53 -17.94
CA GLU A 163 -5.10 -2.10 -19.29
C GLU A 163 -6.41 -2.75 -19.73
N THR A 164 -7.00 -3.53 -18.85
CA THR A 164 -8.23 -4.25 -19.17
C THR A 164 -9.35 -3.29 -19.57
N THR A 165 -9.50 -2.21 -18.81
CA THR A 165 -10.55 -1.23 -19.08
C THR A 165 -10.34 -0.55 -20.41
N ASP A 166 -9.11 -0.11 -20.69
CA ASP A 166 -8.82 0.65 -21.90
C ASP A 166 -8.98 -0.19 -23.14
N MET A 167 -8.53 -1.43 -23.12
CA MET A 167 -8.62 -2.29 -24.30
C MET A 167 -10.06 -2.61 -24.64
N LYS A 168 -10.89 -2.83 -23.65
CA LYS A 168 -12.30 -3.09 -23.91
C LYS A 168 -12.98 -1.90 -24.53
N GLY A 169 -12.64 -0.70 -24.07
CA GLY A 169 -13.20 0.49 -24.66
C GLY A 169 -12.83 0.66 -26.11
N LEU A 170 -11.57 0.43 -26.41
CA LEU A 170 -11.09 0.54 -27.78
C LEU A 170 -11.75 -0.45 -28.71
N LYS A 171 -11.90 -1.69 -28.27
CA LYS A 171 -12.54 -2.70 -29.09
C LYS A 171 -13.98 -2.35 -29.42
N LYS A 172 -14.70 -1.81 -28.46
CA LYS A 172 -16.09 -1.42 -28.70
C LYS A 172 -16.17 -0.34 -29.76
N ILE A 173 -15.24 0.58 -29.72
CA ILE A 173 -15.24 1.66 -30.73
C ILE A 173 -14.93 1.13 -32.11
N GLU A 174 -13.99 0.19 -32.20
CA GLU A 174 -13.56 -0.34 -33.48
C GLU A 174 -14.61 -1.20 -34.15
N ASP A 175 -15.46 -1.81 -33.37
CA ASP A 175 -16.49 -2.69 -33.89
C ASP A 175 -17.57 -1.94 -34.64
N HIS A 176 -17.53 -0.64 -34.65
CA HIS A 176 -18.48 0.18 -35.38
C HIS A 176 -17.86 0.76 -36.62
#